data_294a0b530bffe17386b30c63d0ef9099
#
_entry.id   294a0b530bffe17386b30c63d0ef9099
#
_cell.length_a   1.000
_cell.length_b   1.000
_cell.length_c   1.000
_cell.angle_alpha   90.00
_cell.angle_beta   90.00
_cell.angle_gamma   90.00
#
_symmetry.space_group_name_H-M   'P 1'
#
loop_
_entity.id
_entity.type
_entity.pdbx_description
1 polymer ?
#
loop_
_entity_poly.entity_id
_entity_poly.type
_entity_poly.pdbx_seq_one_letter_code
_entity_poly.pdbx_strand_id
1 'polypeptide(L)'
;MDDIANLRKSYERAELDESASHPDPLEQFRLWLQQALDAQLPEPNAMTLATVGADGRPSSRIVLIKGFDARGIVWYTNYQSRKGRELEAHPFAALQFHWVELERVVRIEGRVTKTSAEESDAYFDSRPLDSRIGAWASPQSQVIASRAVLVGNAAKYGAQFLLKPPRPPHWGGYRLAPDRWEFWQGRKSRLHDRLRYRLDGAAWVRERLAP
;
A
#
# COMPACT_ATOMS: atom_id res chain seq x y z
N MET A 1 18.44 -25.34 12.70
CA MET A 1 17.91 -24.43 11.66
C MET A 1 17.46 -25.32 10.53
N ASP A 2 16.17 -25.40 10.29
CA ASP A 2 15.68 -26.14 9.13
C ASP A 2 16.33 -25.54 7.88
N ASP A 3 16.67 -26.41 6.93
CA ASP A 3 17.34 -25.99 5.71
C ASP A 3 16.42 -25.14 4.85
N ILE A 4 16.47 -23.81 5.02
CA ILE A 4 15.66 -22.81 4.30
C ILE A 4 15.73 -23.01 2.79
N ALA A 5 16.86 -23.54 2.28
CA ALA A 5 17.04 -23.81 0.86
C ALA A 5 16.09 -24.88 0.32
N ASN A 6 15.56 -25.74 1.20
CA ASN A 6 14.63 -26.82 0.84
C ASN A 6 13.15 -26.44 1.02
N LEU A 7 12.83 -25.25 1.53
CA LEU A 7 11.45 -24.76 1.60
C LEU A 7 10.96 -24.42 0.20
N ARG A 8 10.14 -25.31 -0.37
CA ARG A 8 9.57 -25.17 -1.72
C ARG A 8 8.10 -25.50 -1.68
N LYS A 9 7.28 -24.65 -2.32
CA LYS A 9 5.85 -24.90 -2.55
C LYS A 9 5.61 -24.95 -4.05
N SER A 10 4.82 -25.92 -4.52
CA SER A 10 4.28 -25.93 -5.89
C SER A 10 3.05 -25.01 -5.94
N TYR A 11 2.94 -24.21 -7.00
CA TYR A 11 1.82 -23.31 -7.25
C TYR A 11 0.95 -23.91 -8.35
N GLU A 12 -0.35 -24.11 -8.06
CA GLU A 12 -1.24 -24.85 -8.96
C GLU A 12 -2.65 -24.27 -9.01
N ARG A 13 -2.92 -23.17 -8.30
CA ARG A 13 -4.27 -22.72 -8.00
C ARG A 13 -5.00 -22.13 -9.21
N ALA A 14 -4.34 -21.33 -10.02
CA ALA A 14 -4.97 -20.61 -11.13
C ALA A 14 -3.97 -20.29 -12.24
N GLU A 15 -4.50 -19.77 -13.34
CA GLU A 15 -3.76 -19.29 -14.51
C GLU A 15 -4.08 -17.82 -14.75
N LEU A 16 -3.17 -17.12 -15.42
CA LEU A 16 -3.38 -15.76 -15.88
C LEU A 16 -2.87 -15.62 -17.31
N ASP A 17 -3.78 -15.45 -18.23
CA ASP A 17 -3.45 -15.16 -19.63
C ASP A 17 -4.10 -13.87 -20.11
N GLU A 18 -3.70 -13.43 -21.29
CA GLU A 18 -4.15 -12.17 -21.89
C GLU A 18 -5.65 -12.21 -22.21
N SER A 19 -6.19 -13.37 -22.61
CA SER A 19 -7.60 -13.50 -22.98
C SER A 19 -8.53 -13.42 -21.77
N ALA A 20 -8.06 -13.90 -20.59
CA ALA A 20 -8.81 -13.92 -19.34
C ALA A 20 -8.60 -12.67 -18.49
N SER A 21 -7.59 -11.81 -18.81
CA SER A 21 -7.32 -10.60 -18.06
C SER A 21 -8.02 -9.38 -18.64
N HIS A 22 -8.45 -8.46 -17.75
CA HIS A 22 -9.11 -7.23 -18.18
C HIS A 22 -8.12 -6.29 -18.89
N PRO A 23 -8.50 -5.59 -19.99
CA PRO A 23 -7.63 -4.64 -20.69
C PRO A 23 -7.24 -3.42 -19.84
N ASP A 24 -8.09 -3.01 -18.91
CA ASP A 24 -7.82 -1.95 -17.92
C ASP A 24 -7.24 -2.57 -16.64
N PRO A 25 -6.02 -2.21 -16.22
CA PRO A 25 -5.39 -2.75 -15.02
C PRO A 25 -6.12 -2.38 -13.72
N LEU A 26 -6.84 -1.26 -13.66
CA LEU A 26 -7.64 -0.89 -12.50
C LEU A 26 -8.79 -1.87 -12.30
N GLU A 27 -9.46 -2.25 -13.37
CA GLU A 27 -10.55 -3.24 -13.32
C GLU A 27 -10.01 -4.65 -13.05
N GLN A 28 -8.82 -5.00 -13.60
CA GLN A 28 -8.14 -6.25 -13.24
C GLN A 28 -7.79 -6.29 -11.75
N PHE A 29 -7.33 -5.18 -11.18
CA PHE A 29 -7.06 -5.06 -9.74
C PHE A 29 -8.35 -5.17 -8.92
N ARG A 30 -9.43 -4.50 -9.34
CA ARG A 30 -10.74 -4.58 -8.68
C ARG A 30 -11.23 -6.02 -8.59
N LEU A 31 -11.15 -6.75 -9.70
CA LEU A 31 -11.53 -8.17 -9.76
C LEU A 31 -10.70 -9.02 -8.77
N TRP A 32 -9.40 -8.86 -8.77
CA TRP A 32 -8.52 -9.65 -7.92
C TRP A 32 -8.65 -9.31 -6.43
N LEU A 33 -8.83 -8.02 -6.10
CA LEU A 33 -9.10 -7.60 -4.73
C LEU A 33 -10.46 -8.15 -4.23
N GLN A 34 -11.49 -8.13 -5.08
CA GLN A 34 -12.78 -8.72 -4.73
C GLN A 34 -12.65 -10.22 -4.45
N GLN A 35 -11.91 -10.96 -5.29
CA GLN A 35 -11.64 -12.38 -5.06
C GLN A 35 -10.87 -12.63 -3.76
N ALA A 36 -9.97 -11.73 -3.38
CA ALA A 36 -9.27 -11.81 -2.10
C ALA A 36 -10.20 -11.56 -0.90
N LEU A 37 -11.15 -10.63 -1.03
CA LEU A 37 -12.19 -10.38 -0.04
C LEU A 37 -13.15 -11.57 0.09
N ASP A 38 -13.63 -12.11 -1.03
CA ASP A 38 -14.55 -13.25 -1.07
C ASP A 38 -13.89 -14.52 -0.49
N ALA A 39 -12.59 -14.69 -0.70
CA ALA A 39 -11.79 -15.75 -0.09
C ALA A 39 -11.49 -15.51 1.41
N GLN A 40 -11.97 -14.40 1.98
CA GLN A 40 -11.77 -14.03 3.38
C GLN A 40 -10.30 -14.05 3.83
N LEU A 41 -9.40 -13.58 2.96
CA LEU A 41 -7.99 -13.53 3.31
C LEU A 41 -7.75 -12.60 4.50
N PRO A 42 -6.75 -12.88 5.35
CA PRO A 42 -6.37 -11.96 6.40
C PRO A 42 -5.82 -10.66 5.80
N GLU A 43 -6.41 -9.53 6.17
CA GLU A 43 -6.03 -8.17 5.74
C GLU A 43 -5.76 -8.04 4.21
N PRO A 44 -6.72 -8.38 3.33
CA PRO A 44 -6.49 -8.35 1.87
C PRO A 44 -6.17 -6.94 1.34
N ASN A 45 -6.44 -5.92 2.15
CA ASN A 45 -6.14 -4.52 1.91
C ASN A 45 -4.75 -4.07 2.42
N ALA A 46 -3.97 -4.96 3.02
CA ALA A 46 -2.59 -4.67 3.41
C ALA A 46 -1.68 -4.70 2.17
N MET A 47 -0.79 -3.72 2.07
CA MET A 47 0.18 -3.64 0.99
C MET A 47 1.54 -3.18 1.49
N THR A 48 2.59 -3.69 0.90
CA THR A 48 3.95 -3.16 1.07
C THR A 48 4.07 -1.86 0.25
N LEU A 49 4.47 -0.79 0.92
CA LEU A 49 4.85 0.47 0.28
C LEU A 49 6.38 0.59 0.31
N ALA A 50 7.00 0.62 -0.85
CA ALA A 50 8.41 0.89 -1.03
C ALA A 50 8.64 2.35 -1.47
N THR A 51 9.62 3.00 -0.86
CA THR A 51 10.03 4.39 -1.14
C THR A 51 11.56 4.48 -1.15
N VAL A 52 12.11 5.53 -1.72
CA VAL A 52 13.56 5.75 -1.82
C VAL A 52 13.96 7.00 -1.05
N GLY A 53 14.98 6.87 -0.21
CA GLY A 53 15.54 8.00 0.53
C GLY A 53 16.35 8.95 -0.35
N ALA A 54 16.65 10.14 0.18
CA ALA A 54 17.51 11.12 -0.51
C ALA A 54 18.93 10.57 -0.78
N ASP A 55 19.36 9.55 0.00
CA ASP A 55 20.61 8.80 -0.17
C ASP A 55 20.53 7.66 -1.20
N GLY A 56 19.39 7.53 -1.90
CA GLY A 56 19.15 6.48 -2.88
C GLY A 56 18.79 5.12 -2.28
N ARG A 57 18.75 4.97 -0.95
CA ARG A 57 18.42 3.68 -0.32
C ARG A 57 16.92 3.42 -0.31
N PRO A 58 16.48 2.24 -0.81
CA PRO A 58 15.09 1.85 -0.71
C PRO A 58 14.74 1.47 0.74
N SER A 59 13.50 1.72 1.10
CA SER A 59 12.91 1.26 2.36
C SER A 59 11.47 0.81 2.13
N SER A 60 10.97 -0.10 2.97
CA SER A 60 9.60 -0.59 2.84
C SER A 60 8.90 -0.72 4.20
N ARG A 61 7.58 -0.72 4.17
CA ARG A 61 6.68 -0.94 5.31
C ARG A 61 5.32 -1.39 4.82
N ILE A 62 4.53 -1.95 5.72
CA ILE A 62 3.13 -2.24 5.44
C ILE A 62 2.29 -0.98 5.67
N VAL A 63 1.38 -0.72 4.76
CA VAL A 63 0.29 0.27 4.88
C VAL A 63 -1.00 -0.35 4.35
N LEU A 64 -2.14 0.28 4.64
CA LEU A 64 -3.44 -0.21 4.18
C LEU A 64 -3.97 0.67 3.05
N ILE A 65 -4.38 0.06 1.94
CA ILE A 65 -5.18 0.77 0.94
C ILE A 65 -6.50 1.22 1.58
N LYS A 66 -6.92 2.46 1.29
CA LYS A 66 -8.14 3.06 1.82
C LYS A 66 -9.10 3.53 0.74
N GLY A 67 -8.65 3.52 -0.48
CA GLY A 67 -9.46 3.81 -1.66
C GLY A 67 -8.65 3.67 -2.93
N PHE A 68 -9.35 3.46 -4.03
CA PHE A 68 -8.76 3.48 -5.37
C PHE A 68 -9.84 3.87 -6.39
N ASP A 69 -9.43 4.64 -7.36
CA ASP A 69 -10.25 5.11 -8.47
C ASP A 69 -9.35 5.34 -9.72
N ALA A 70 -9.90 5.89 -10.78
CA ALA A 70 -9.15 6.20 -12.00
C ALA A 70 -7.97 7.17 -11.76
N ARG A 71 -7.98 7.93 -10.65
CA ARG A 71 -6.87 8.82 -10.27
C ARG A 71 -5.73 8.08 -9.55
N GLY A 72 -5.98 6.87 -9.03
CA GLY A 72 -4.97 6.03 -8.40
C GLY A 72 -5.33 5.46 -7.02
N ILE A 73 -4.29 4.99 -6.32
CA ILE A 73 -4.37 4.25 -5.05
C ILE A 73 -4.13 5.19 -3.88
N VAL A 74 -5.01 5.14 -2.86
CA VAL A 74 -4.96 6.05 -1.70
C VAL A 74 -4.62 5.31 -0.42
N TRP A 75 -3.72 5.89 0.38
CA TRP A 75 -3.46 5.52 1.77
C TRP A 75 -3.23 6.75 2.63
N TYR A 76 -3.30 6.60 3.95
CA TYR A 76 -3.13 7.71 4.89
C TYR A 76 -2.01 7.43 5.87
N THR A 77 -1.22 8.46 6.21
CA THR A 77 -0.05 8.31 7.09
C THR A 77 0.39 9.66 7.68
N ASN A 78 1.41 9.61 8.53
CA ASN A 78 2.11 10.81 9.02
C ASN A 78 3.12 11.28 7.95
N TYR A 79 3.00 12.53 7.49
CA TYR A 79 3.88 13.16 6.49
C TYR A 79 5.32 13.32 6.99
N GLN A 80 5.52 13.44 8.30
CA GLN A 80 6.83 13.58 8.93
C GLN A 80 7.49 12.22 9.24
N SER A 81 6.83 11.11 8.91
CA SER A 81 7.43 9.78 9.01
C SER A 81 8.56 9.59 8.00
N ARG A 82 9.36 8.51 8.16
CA ARG A 82 10.43 8.19 7.20
C ARG A 82 9.90 8.16 5.76
N LYS A 83 8.79 7.45 5.50
CA LYS A 83 8.19 7.38 4.16
C LYS A 83 7.68 8.74 3.67
N GLY A 84 7.16 9.58 4.57
CA GLY A 84 6.70 10.93 4.22
C GLY A 84 7.84 11.82 3.72
N ARG A 85 8.97 11.82 4.42
CA ARG A 85 10.17 12.55 4.01
C ARG A 85 10.79 11.98 2.73
N GLU A 86 10.80 10.66 2.57
CA GLU A 86 11.28 10.00 1.34
C GLU A 86 10.42 10.39 0.13
N LEU A 87 9.08 10.41 0.28
CA LEU A 87 8.16 10.83 -0.78
C LEU A 87 8.23 12.34 -1.10
N GLU A 88 8.61 13.16 -0.14
CA GLU A 88 8.86 14.59 -0.37
C GLU A 88 10.10 14.79 -1.24
N ALA A 89 11.16 14.03 -1.00
CA ALA A 89 12.39 14.07 -1.79
C ALA A 89 12.27 13.38 -3.15
N HIS A 90 11.63 12.21 -3.19
CA HIS A 90 11.44 11.38 -4.38
C HIS A 90 9.97 10.93 -4.47
N PRO A 91 9.12 11.65 -5.22
CA PRO A 91 7.68 11.41 -5.25
C PRO A 91 7.29 10.20 -6.14
N PHE A 92 8.01 9.10 -6.01
CA PHE A 92 7.70 7.83 -6.66
C PHE A 92 7.70 6.70 -5.64
N ALA A 93 6.82 5.74 -5.84
CA ALA A 93 6.70 4.58 -4.97
C ALA A 93 6.31 3.34 -5.75
N ALA A 94 6.60 2.18 -5.13
CA ALA A 94 6.03 0.91 -5.53
C ALA A 94 5.14 0.37 -4.40
N LEU A 95 3.96 -0.12 -4.77
CA LEU A 95 3.03 -0.82 -3.91
C LEU A 95 3.03 -2.29 -4.29
N GLN A 96 2.94 -3.19 -3.30
CA GLN A 96 2.80 -4.61 -3.57
C GLN A 96 1.77 -5.23 -2.64
N PHE A 97 0.77 -5.89 -3.23
CA PHE A 97 -0.13 -6.82 -2.56
C PHE A 97 0.42 -8.23 -2.73
N HIS A 98 0.40 -9.03 -1.66
CA HIS A 98 0.82 -10.42 -1.71
C HIS A 98 -0.25 -11.29 -1.04
N TRP A 99 -1.07 -11.94 -1.85
CA TRP A 99 -2.13 -12.85 -1.42
C TRP A 99 -1.65 -14.30 -1.53
N VAL A 100 -1.01 -14.77 -0.48
CA VAL A 100 -0.30 -16.08 -0.44
C VAL A 100 -1.25 -17.24 -0.73
N GLU A 101 -2.47 -17.19 -0.19
CA GLU A 101 -3.47 -18.24 -0.34
C GLU A 101 -4.01 -18.31 -1.77
N LEU A 102 -3.98 -17.21 -2.52
CA LEU A 102 -4.35 -17.15 -3.94
C LEU A 102 -3.15 -17.31 -4.87
N GLU A 103 -1.95 -17.43 -4.32
CA GLU A 103 -0.70 -17.52 -5.09
C GLU A 103 -0.55 -16.31 -6.04
N ARG A 104 -0.92 -15.10 -5.57
CA ARG A 104 -0.97 -13.87 -6.37
C ARG A 104 -0.14 -12.75 -5.78
N VAL A 105 0.47 -11.99 -6.69
CA VAL A 105 1.11 -10.71 -6.37
C VAL A 105 0.60 -9.64 -7.34
N VAL A 106 0.26 -8.46 -6.82
CA VAL A 106 0.02 -7.27 -7.64
C VAL A 106 1.07 -6.23 -7.28
N ARG A 107 1.78 -5.70 -8.26
CA ARG A 107 2.71 -4.57 -8.11
C ARG A 107 2.19 -3.38 -8.86
N ILE A 108 2.34 -2.20 -8.26
CA ILE A 108 1.83 -0.94 -8.80
C ILE A 108 2.93 0.10 -8.60
N GLU A 109 3.37 0.74 -9.66
CA GLU A 109 4.38 1.80 -9.61
C GLU A 109 3.80 3.09 -10.17
N GLY A 110 4.25 4.22 -9.64
CA GLY A 110 3.80 5.50 -10.13
C GLY A 110 4.22 6.68 -9.27
N ARG A 111 3.76 7.84 -9.69
CA ARG A 111 4.01 9.11 -9.02
C ARG A 111 3.03 9.31 -7.86
N VAL A 112 3.55 9.82 -6.76
CA VAL A 112 2.79 10.05 -5.53
C VAL A 112 2.57 11.55 -5.31
N THR A 113 1.34 11.93 -4.95
CA THR A 113 0.96 13.27 -4.52
C THR A 113 0.17 13.19 -3.22
N LYS A 114 0.11 14.27 -2.46
CA LYS A 114 -0.81 14.36 -1.31
C LYS A 114 -2.26 14.44 -1.82
N THR A 115 -3.20 13.83 -1.09
CA THR A 115 -4.63 14.06 -1.30
C THR A 115 -5.02 15.47 -0.86
N SER A 116 -6.21 15.92 -1.20
CA SER A 116 -6.71 17.20 -0.72
C SER A 116 -6.89 17.22 0.81
N ALA A 117 -7.00 18.42 1.37
CA ALA A 117 -7.29 18.59 2.79
C ALA A 117 -8.65 17.97 3.15
N GLU A 118 -9.65 18.20 2.30
CA GLU A 118 -11.03 17.71 2.46
C GLU A 118 -11.07 16.17 2.45
N GLU A 119 -10.39 15.51 1.50
CA GLU A 119 -10.28 14.04 1.48
C GLU A 119 -9.60 13.52 2.76
N SER A 120 -8.55 14.22 3.20
CA SER A 120 -7.81 13.83 4.41
C SER A 120 -8.63 14.04 5.68
N ASP A 121 -9.39 15.15 5.79
CA ASP A 121 -10.26 15.45 6.92
C ASP A 121 -11.41 14.44 6.99
N ALA A 122 -12.09 14.19 5.88
CA ALA A 122 -13.21 13.24 5.81
C ALA A 122 -12.77 11.83 6.26
N TYR A 123 -11.61 11.36 5.79
CA TYR A 123 -11.10 10.06 6.24
C TYR A 123 -10.64 10.10 7.70
N PHE A 124 -9.98 11.17 8.17
CA PHE A 124 -9.55 11.30 9.55
C PHE A 124 -10.73 11.20 10.52
N ASP A 125 -11.83 11.88 10.22
CA ASP A 125 -13.04 11.91 11.04
C ASP A 125 -13.76 10.56 11.11
N SER A 126 -13.65 9.73 10.06
CA SER A 126 -14.21 8.37 10.04
C SER A 126 -13.44 7.37 10.92
N ARG A 127 -12.23 7.73 11.40
CA ARG A 127 -11.40 6.83 12.21
C ARG A 127 -11.88 6.74 13.65
N PRO A 128 -11.69 5.57 14.31
CA PRO A 128 -11.91 5.45 15.75
C PRO A 128 -11.13 6.50 16.54
N LEU A 129 -11.70 6.96 17.66
CA LEU A 129 -11.12 8.01 18.50
C LEU A 129 -9.67 7.73 18.90
N ASP A 130 -9.37 6.50 19.35
CA ASP A 130 -8.00 6.11 19.73
C ASP A 130 -7.01 6.23 18.58
N SER A 131 -7.45 5.90 17.34
CA SER A 131 -6.62 6.06 16.15
C SER A 131 -6.39 7.52 15.80
N ARG A 132 -7.36 8.41 16.05
CA ARG A 132 -7.23 9.86 15.86
C ARG A 132 -6.27 10.46 16.89
N ILE A 133 -6.39 10.07 18.15
CA ILE A 133 -5.46 10.47 19.23
C ILE A 133 -4.05 9.94 18.94
N GLY A 134 -3.93 8.67 18.50
CA GLY A 134 -2.66 8.07 18.12
C GLY A 134 -1.91 8.83 17.02
N ALA A 135 -2.62 9.47 16.09
CA ALA A 135 -2.02 10.29 15.04
C ALA A 135 -1.32 11.55 15.59
N TRP A 136 -1.80 12.10 16.69
CA TRP A 136 -1.17 13.20 17.44
C TRP A 136 -0.04 12.70 18.34
N ALA A 137 -0.24 11.55 18.98
CA ALA A 137 0.65 11.03 20.03
C ALA A 137 1.97 10.48 19.48
N SER A 138 1.97 9.98 18.24
CA SER A 138 3.12 9.28 17.68
C SER A 138 4.00 10.17 16.81
N PRO A 139 5.25 10.50 17.23
CA PRO A 139 6.27 11.07 16.36
C PRO A 139 6.82 9.97 15.43
N GLN A 140 6.00 9.56 14.47
CA GLN A 140 6.21 8.36 13.67
C GLN A 140 7.59 8.30 13.03
N SER A 141 8.29 7.17 13.17
CA SER A 141 9.64 6.90 12.67
C SER A 141 10.76 7.70 13.38
N GLN A 142 10.49 8.38 14.47
CA GLN A 142 11.51 9.04 15.27
C GLN A 142 11.97 8.13 16.42
N VAL A 143 13.21 8.31 16.88
CA VAL A 143 13.71 7.64 18.07
C VAL A 143 13.06 8.26 19.30
N ILE A 144 12.53 7.44 20.18
CA ILE A 144 11.94 7.83 21.45
C ILE A 144 12.63 7.09 22.61
N ALA A 145 12.67 7.70 23.78
CA ALA A 145 13.36 7.13 24.94
C ALA A 145 12.71 5.82 25.43
N SER A 146 11.38 5.73 25.36
CA SER A 146 10.63 4.54 25.75
C SER A 146 9.19 4.58 25.26
N ARG A 147 8.46 3.47 25.38
CA ARG A 147 7.01 3.40 25.13
C ARG A 147 6.21 4.38 25.99
N ALA A 148 6.72 4.76 27.19
CA ALA A 148 6.05 5.70 28.07
C ALA A 148 5.84 7.08 27.41
N VAL A 149 6.70 7.49 26.49
CA VAL A 149 6.52 8.72 25.70
C VAL A 149 5.21 8.67 24.89
N LEU A 150 4.91 7.54 24.25
CA LEU A 150 3.66 7.38 23.47
C LEU A 150 2.44 7.40 24.38
N VAL A 151 2.51 6.72 25.54
CA VAL A 151 1.41 6.67 26.52
C VAL A 151 1.14 8.06 27.09
N GLY A 152 2.20 8.80 27.48
CA GLY A 152 2.08 10.17 28.00
C GLY A 152 1.50 11.12 26.95
N ASN A 153 1.97 11.04 25.70
CA ASN A 153 1.42 11.85 24.60
C ASN A 153 -0.06 11.52 24.35
N ALA A 154 -0.43 10.23 24.34
CA ALA A 154 -1.81 9.83 24.13
C ALA A 154 -2.74 10.35 25.24
N ALA A 155 -2.31 10.28 26.50
CA ALA A 155 -3.05 10.84 27.63
C ALA A 155 -3.20 12.38 27.51
N LYS A 156 -2.10 13.08 27.16
CA LYS A 156 -2.09 14.53 26.95
C LYS A 156 -3.11 14.94 25.86
N TYR A 157 -3.02 14.33 24.66
CA TYR A 157 -3.89 14.70 23.56
C TYR A 157 -5.33 14.21 23.77
N GLY A 158 -5.53 13.08 24.45
CA GLY A 158 -6.85 12.63 24.87
C GLY A 158 -7.54 13.64 25.79
N ALA A 159 -6.83 14.17 26.79
CA ALA A 159 -7.35 15.20 27.67
C ALA A 159 -7.56 16.54 26.93
N GLN A 160 -6.68 16.89 26.01
CA GLN A 160 -6.75 18.16 25.26
C GLN A 160 -7.95 18.20 24.30
N PHE A 161 -8.19 17.13 23.56
CA PHE A 161 -9.17 17.11 22.47
C PHE A 161 -10.49 16.42 22.82
N LEU A 162 -10.54 15.72 23.94
CA LEU A 162 -11.71 14.96 24.38
C LEU A 162 -12.19 14.02 23.25
N LEU A 163 -13.44 14.21 22.77
CA LEU A 163 -14.06 13.34 21.75
C LEU A 163 -13.83 13.79 20.29
N LYS A 164 -13.26 15.00 20.08
CA LYS A 164 -13.15 15.60 18.75
C LYS A 164 -11.74 16.09 18.43
N PRO A 165 -10.73 15.20 18.41
CA PRO A 165 -9.41 15.61 17.96
C PRO A 165 -9.46 16.05 16.49
N PRO A 166 -8.97 17.26 16.14
CA PRO A 166 -8.83 17.67 14.74
C PRO A 166 -7.73 16.85 14.08
N ARG A 167 -7.71 16.81 12.74
CA ARG A 167 -6.60 16.19 12.03
C ARG A 167 -5.29 16.97 12.28
N PRO A 168 -4.20 16.28 12.65
CA PRO A 168 -2.90 16.93 12.76
C PRO A 168 -2.43 17.46 11.39
N PRO A 169 -1.76 18.63 11.34
CA PRO A 169 -1.25 19.17 10.07
C PRO A 169 -0.22 18.26 9.39
N HIS A 170 0.46 17.43 10.18
CA HIS A 170 1.45 16.47 9.71
C HIS A 170 0.86 15.09 9.31
N TRP A 171 -0.47 14.96 9.22
CA TRP A 171 -1.13 13.70 8.90
C TRP A 171 -2.14 13.89 7.77
N GLY A 172 -2.20 12.93 6.84
CA GLY A 172 -3.17 12.94 5.74
C GLY A 172 -2.89 11.86 4.72
N GLY A 173 -3.53 11.99 3.56
CA GLY A 173 -3.48 11.02 2.49
C GLY A 173 -2.38 11.26 1.47
N TYR A 174 -1.94 10.17 0.88
CA TYR A 174 -1.19 10.13 -0.36
C TYR A 174 -1.99 9.38 -1.41
N ARG A 175 -1.81 9.78 -2.67
CA ARG A 175 -2.34 9.11 -3.86
C ARG A 175 -1.20 8.77 -4.79
N LEU A 176 -1.06 7.49 -5.16
CA LEU A 176 -0.18 7.05 -6.22
C LEU A 176 -0.98 7.01 -7.52
N ALA A 177 -0.59 7.81 -8.51
CA ALA A 177 -1.08 7.73 -9.89
C ALA A 177 -0.26 6.69 -10.62
N PRO A 178 -0.84 5.53 -10.99
CA PRO A 178 -0.08 4.44 -11.58
C PRO A 178 0.37 4.76 -13.00
N ASP A 179 1.62 4.40 -13.32
CA ASP A 179 2.11 4.32 -14.70
C ASP A 179 2.50 2.88 -15.08
N ARG A 180 2.58 1.98 -14.10
CA ARG A 180 2.82 0.54 -14.29
C ARG A 180 2.04 -0.30 -13.31
N TRP A 181 1.55 -1.44 -13.82
CA TRP A 181 0.98 -2.53 -13.03
C TRP A 181 1.62 -3.83 -13.45
N GLU A 182 1.80 -4.75 -12.53
CA GLU A 182 2.15 -6.13 -12.81
C GLU A 182 1.26 -7.05 -12.00
N PHE A 183 0.64 -8.00 -12.68
CA PHE A 183 -0.13 -9.09 -12.11
C PHE A 183 0.68 -10.37 -12.25
N TRP A 184 0.95 -11.02 -11.14
CA TRP A 184 1.70 -12.26 -11.06
C TRP A 184 0.84 -13.35 -10.47
N GLN A 185 0.75 -14.50 -11.15
CA GLN A 185 0.05 -15.71 -10.72
C GLN A 185 1.05 -16.86 -10.60
N GLY A 186 1.04 -17.55 -9.46
CA GLY A 186 1.83 -18.73 -9.23
C GLY A 186 1.48 -19.86 -10.18
N ARG A 187 2.52 -20.53 -10.75
CA ARG A 187 2.42 -21.69 -11.65
C ARG A 187 3.47 -22.72 -11.30
N LYS A 188 3.23 -23.99 -11.70
CA LYS A 188 4.17 -25.11 -11.56
C LYS A 188 5.53 -24.79 -12.18
N SER A 189 6.55 -25.46 -11.70
CA SER A 189 7.91 -25.42 -12.24
C SER A 189 8.51 -24.01 -12.34
N ARG A 190 7.99 -23.05 -11.53
CA ARG A 190 8.37 -21.63 -11.53
C ARG A 190 8.09 -20.90 -12.85
N LEU A 191 7.30 -21.46 -13.75
CA LEU A 191 6.87 -20.82 -15.01
C LEU A 191 5.63 -19.95 -14.75
N HIS A 192 5.79 -18.97 -13.87
CA HIS A 192 4.72 -18.11 -13.38
C HIS A 192 4.17 -17.19 -14.48
N ASP A 193 2.86 -16.98 -14.47
CA ASP A 193 2.24 -16.00 -15.36
C ASP A 193 2.49 -14.60 -14.84
N ARG A 194 2.97 -13.72 -15.70
CA ARG A 194 3.25 -12.32 -15.39
C ARG A 194 2.72 -11.43 -16.50
N LEU A 195 1.71 -10.62 -16.20
CA LEU A 195 1.17 -9.61 -17.11
C LEU A 195 1.49 -8.23 -16.57
N ARG A 196 2.23 -7.46 -17.36
CA ARG A 196 2.54 -6.06 -17.09
C ARG A 196 1.64 -5.17 -17.92
N TYR A 197 1.15 -4.09 -17.32
CA TYR A 197 0.51 -2.98 -18.00
C TYR A 197 1.40 -1.76 -17.84
N ARG A 198 1.74 -1.14 -18.96
CA ARG A 198 2.54 0.07 -19.04
C ARG A 198 1.69 1.18 -19.65
N LEU A 199 1.68 2.36 -19.02
CA LEU A 199 0.99 3.52 -19.57
C LEU A 199 1.82 4.08 -20.74
N ASP A 200 1.18 4.23 -21.91
CA ASP A 200 1.76 4.79 -23.10
C ASP A 200 0.84 5.91 -23.63
N GLY A 201 1.23 7.15 -23.38
CA GLY A 201 0.31 8.28 -23.53
C GLY A 201 -0.89 8.15 -22.61
N ALA A 202 -2.08 7.96 -23.18
CA ALA A 202 -3.32 7.76 -22.44
C ALA A 202 -3.83 6.30 -22.46
N ALA A 203 -3.09 5.37 -23.04
CA ALA A 203 -3.51 3.99 -23.22
C ALA A 203 -2.64 3.03 -22.41
N TRP A 204 -3.25 1.94 -21.93
CA TRP A 204 -2.54 0.84 -21.30
C TRP A 204 -2.08 -0.16 -22.38
N VAL A 205 -0.78 -0.43 -22.39
CA VAL A 205 -0.17 -1.50 -23.20
C VAL A 205 0.07 -2.69 -22.27
N ARG A 206 -0.55 -3.82 -22.60
CA ARG A 206 -0.40 -5.06 -21.85
C ARG A 206 0.65 -5.95 -22.50
N GLU A 207 1.55 -6.50 -21.70
CA GLU A 207 2.70 -7.29 -22.15
C GLU A 207 2.90 -8.49 -21.20
N ARG A 208 3.33 -9.62 -21.74
CA ARG A 208 3.76 -10.77 -20.92
C ARG A 208 5.23 -10.66 -20.57
N LEU A 209 5.56 -10.89 -19.31
CA LEU A 209 6.94 -10.98 -18.85
C LEU A 209 7.34 -12.44 -18.62
N ALA A 210 8.60 -12.75 -18.91
CA ALA A 210 9.19 -14.02 -18.48
C ALA A 210 9.25 -14.07 -16.93
N PRO A 211 9.02 -15.25 -16.32
CA PRO A 211 9.10 -15.44 -14.87
C PRO A 211 10.51 -15.31 -14.31
#